data_c2770eaa21cd9038fc77740d45b1c67b
#
_entry.id   c2770eaa21cd9038fc77740d45b1c67b
#
_cell.length_a   1.000
_cell.length_b   1.000
_cell.length_c   1.000
_cell.angle_alpha   90.00
_cell.angle_beta   90.00
_cell.angle_gamma   90.00
#
_symmetry.space_group_name_H-M   'P 1'
#
loop_
_entity.id
_entity.type
_entity.pdbx_description
1 polymer ?
#
loop_
_entity_poly.entity_id
_entity_poly.type
_entity_poly.pdbx_seq_one_letter_code
_entity_poly.pdbx_strand_id
1 'polypeptide(L)'
;MKNQKILENKINIKFKNKKLLTLSLVHKSLDLLNNNEKLEFLGDRVLGLVLSKKLFNLYPYESEGSLDKKFASLVNRKICLKISKILELEKFLILGNTYKKKLKIEDKILGYACEALIGAVYLDSGFKVVENFILKFWNDEIKKTVKIEIDPKTKLQEYSLKYYKK
;
A
#
# COMPACT_ATOMS: atom_id res chain seq x y z
N MET A 1 13.76 -9.81 18.41
CA MET A 1 14.51 -10.44 17.29
C MET A 1 13.80 -11.64 16.65
N LYS A 2 13.19 -12.58 17.41
CA LYS A 2 12.51 -13.76 16.85
C LYS A 2 11.32 -13.38 15.93
N ASN A 3 10.49 -12.41 16.33
CA ASN A 3 9.32 -11.95 15.56
C ASN A 3 9.69 -11.26 14.23
N GLN A 4 10.79 -10.51 14.15
CA GLN A 4 11.21 -9.86 12.91
C GLN A 4 11.60 -10.88 11.83
N LYS A 5 12.30 -11.97 12.20
CA LYS A 5 12.63 -13.05 11.25
C LYS A 5 11.37 -13.69 10.66
N ILE A 6 10.30 -13.83 11.45
CA ILE A 6 9.03 -14.38 10.96
C ILE A 6 8.43 -13.46 9.90
N LEU A 7 8.40 -12.15 10.15
CA LEU A 7 7.89 -11.18 9.17
C LEU A 7 8.75 -11.17 7.90
N GLU A 8 10.08 -11.14 8.03
CA GLU A 8 11.00 -11.20 6.90
C GLU A 8 10.79 -12.45 6.02
N ASN A 9 10.56 -13.60 6.65
CA ASN A 9 10.25 -14.83 5.91
C ASN A 9 8.90 -14.72 5.17
N LYS A 10 7.87 -14.14 5.81
CA LYS A 10 6.56 -13.93 5.16
C LYS A 10 6.64 -13.04 3.92
N ILE A 11 7.38 -11.94 4.02
CA ILE A 11 7.55 -11.01 2.91
C ILE A 11 8.63 -11.47 1.91
N ASN A 12 9.42 -12.47 2.28
CA ASN A 12 10.59 -12.97 1.53
C ASN A 12 11.64 -11.86 1.27
N ILE A 13 11.87 -11.00 2.26
CA ILE A 13 12.86 -9.92 2.20
C ILE A 13 13.64 -9.92 3.51
N LYS A 14 14.97 -9.95 3.41
CA LYS A 14 15.88 -9.80 4.54
C LYS A 14 16.36 -8.37 4.63
N PHE A 15 15.99 -7.67 5.69
CA PHE A 15 16.45 -6.30 5.93
C PHE A 15 17.92 -6.24 6.27
N LYS A 16 18.66 -5.37 5.59
CA LYS A 16 20.05 -5.00 5.90
C LYS A 16 20.07 -4.16 7.17
N ASN A 17 19.17 -3.19 7.26
CA ASN A 17 18.97 -2.33 8.42
C ASN A 17 17.71 -2.74 9.22
N LYS A 18 17.89 -3.55 10.25
CA LYS A 18 16.79 -4.00 11.12
C LYS A 18 16.06 -2.87 11.86
N LYS A 19 16.72 -1.70 12.03
CA LYS A 19 16.07 -0.53 12.66
C LYS A 19 14.94 0.00 11.78
N LEU A 20 15.06 -0.04 10.45
CA LEU A 20 13.98 0.37 9.53
C LEU A 20 12.76 -0.54 9.68
N LEU A 21 12.97 -1.86 9.72
CA LEU A 21 11.88 -2.81 9.95
C LEU A 21 11.20 -2.57 11.30
N THR A 22 11.99 -2.37 12.37
CA THR A 22 11.41 -2.05 13.69
C THR A 22 10.61 -0.77 13.63
N LEU A 23 11.17 0.30 13.07
CA LEU A 23 10.55 1.62 13.02
C LEU A 23 9.20 1.60 12.25
N SER A 24 9.12 0.81 11.18
CA SER A 24 7.87 0.65 10.42
C SER A 24 6.72 0.03 11.24
N LEU A 25 7.04 -0.64 12.33
CA LEU A 25 6.09 -1.31 13.21
C LEU A 25 5.79 -0.52 14.50
N VAL A 26 6.53 0.56 14.78
CA VAL A 26 6.33 1.39 15.96
C VAL A 26 5.21 2.40 15.69
N HIS A 27 4.12 2.29 16.44
CA HIS A 27 3.03 3.27 16.38
C HIS A 27 3.33 4.48 17.28
N LYS A 28 2.89 5.67 16.86
CA LYS A 28 3.08 6.93 17.60
C LYS A 28 2.57 6.94 19.05
N SER A 29 1.68 6.04 19.41
CA SER A 29 1.23 5.90 20.80
C SER A 29 2.32 5.38 21.72
N LEU A 30 3.37 4.78 21.20
CA LEU A 30 4.54 4.34 21.97
C LEU A 30 5.62 5.42 22.03
N ASP A 31 5.93 6.00 20.88
CA ASP A 31 6.96 7.04 20.75
C ASP A 31 6.50 8.11 19.74
N LEU A 32 6.38 9.33 20.20
CA LEU A 32 5.91 10.46 19.38
C LEU A 32 6.95 10.95 18.37
N LEU A 33 8.24 10.68 18.60
CA LEU A 33 9.32 11.14 17.74
C LEU A 33 9.86 10.04 16.83
N ASN A 34 9.99 8.82 17.36
CA ASN A 34 10.55 7.67 16.64
C ASN A 34 9.45 6.65 16.35
N ASN A 35 8.64 6.91 15.34
CA ASN A 35 7.51 6.09 14.96
C ASN A 35 7.42 5.92 13.44
N ASN A 36 6.38 5.24 12.98
CA ASN A 36 6.22 4.83 11.59
C ASN A 36 5.66 5.92 10.65
N GLU A 37 5.24 7.09 11.13
CA GLU A 37 4.52 8.08 10.31
C GLU A 37 5.32 8.58 9.09
N LYS A 38 6.65 8.81 9.24
CA LYS A 38 7.49 9.21 8.10
C LYS A 38 7.66 8.10 7.07
N LEU A 39 7.71 6.85 7.53
CA LEU A 39 7.78 5.69 6.64
C LEU A 39 6.44 5.43 5.94
N GLU A 40 5.32 5.64 6.63
CA GLU A 40 3.96 5.64 6.07
C GLU A 40 3.85 6.65 4.93
N PHE A 41 4.22 7.92 5.19
CA PHE A 41 4.21 8.98 4.17
C PHE A 41 4.99 8.58 2.92
N LEU A 42 6.20 8.04 3.09
CA LEU A 42 7.04 7.60 1.96
C LEU A 42 6.44 6.38 1.27
N GLY A 43 5.96 5.41 2.03
CA GLY A 43 5.41 4.16 1.52
C GLY A 43 4.16 4.35 0.69
N ASP A 44 3.26 5.27 1.07
CA ASP A 44 2.10 5.65 0.27
C ASP A 44 2.51 6.18 -1.12
N ARG A 45 3.54 7.05 -1.20
CA ARG A 45 4.04 7.57 -2.48
C ARG A 45 4.70 6.48 -3.33
N VAL A 46 5.45 5.57 -2.72
CA VAL A 46 6.07 4.44 -3.41
C VAL A 46 5.01 3.46 -3.92
N LEU A 47 3.99 3.16 -3.12
CA LEU A 47 2.83 2.35 -3.51
C LEU A 47 2.14 2.96 -4.73
N GLY A 48 1.85 4.26 -4.68
CA GLY A 48 1.24 5.00 -5.77
C GLY A 48 2.06 4.92 -7.05
N LEU A 49 3.37 5.16 -6.97
CA LEU A 49 4.26 5.11 -8.14
C LEU A 49 4.30 3.71 -8.78
N VAL A 50 4.42 2.67 -7.98
CA VAL A 50 4.47 1.28 -8.50
C VAL A 50 3.17 0.90 -9.17
N LEU A 51 2.03 1.21 -8.54
CA LEU A 51 0.71 0.86 -9.09
C LEU A 51 0.37 1.71 -10.32
N SER A 52 0.69 2.99 -10.35
CA SER A 52 0.52 3.84 -11.53
C SER A 52 1.32 3.30 -12.71
N LYS A 53 2.61 2.99 -12.50
CA LYS A 53 3.46 2.36 -13.52
C LYS A 53 2.88 1.04 -14.01
N LYS A 54 2.36 0.21 -13.10
CA LYS A 54 1.74 -1.08 -13.46
C LYS A 54 0.49 -0.89 -14.31
N LEU A 55 -0.40 0.04 -13.94
CA LEU A 55 -1.63 0.32 -14.68
C LEU A 55 -1.32 0.94 -16.05
N PHE A 56 -0.38 1.88 -16.13
CA PHE A 56 0.07 2.48 -17.39
C PHE A 56 0.51 1.41 -18.41
N ASN A 57 1.29 0.42 -17.95
CA ASN A 57 1.76 -0.67 -18.82
C ASN A 57 0.66 -1.70 -19.14
N LEU A 58 -0.29 -1.89 -18.23
CA LEU A 58 -1.35 -2.90 -18.40
C LEU A 58 -2.49 -2.41 -19.30
N TYR A 59 -2.71 -1.09 -19.33
CA TYR A 59 -3.81 -0.44 -20.04
C TYR A 59 -3.34 0.69 -20.95
N PRO A 60 -2.53 0.40 -22.00
CA PRO A 60 -1.84 1.43 -22.81
C PRO A 60 -2.80 2.31 -23.62
N TYR A 61 -4.05 1.87 -23.80
CA TYR A 61 -5.05 2.58 -24.61
C TYR A 61 -6.18 3.20 -23.78
N GLU A 62 -6.12 3.10 -22.47
CA GLU A 62 -7.15 3.70 -21.62
C GLU A 62 -6.86 5.17 -21.34
N SER A 63 -7.95 5.95 -21.15
CA SER A 63 -7.85 7.37 -20.79
C SER A 63 -7.32 7.54 -19.35
N GLU A 64 -6.78 8.73 -19.05
CA GLU A 64 -6.35 9.10 -17.71
C GLU A 64 -7.45 8.86 -16.67
N GLY A 65 -8.68 9.31 -16.93
CA GLY A 65 -9.81 9.14 -15.99
C GLY A 65 -10.15 7.67 -15.70
N SER A 66 -9.93 6.77 -16.68
CA SER A 66 -10.06 5.34 -16.48
C SER A 66 -8.92 4.78 -15.61
N LEU A 67 -7.69 5.21 -15.88
CA LEU A 67 -6.52 4.83 -15.07
C LEU A 67 -6.68 5.30 -13.63
N ASP A 68 -7.16 6.53 -13.39
CA ASP A 68 -7.39 7.09 -12.06
C ASP A 68 -8.43 6.29 -11.27
N LYS A 69 -9.53 5.88 -11.88
CA LYS A 69 -10.53 5.02 -11.22
C LYS A 69 -9.93 3.67 -10.80
N LYS A 70 -9.15 3.05 -11.68
CA LYS A 70 -8.44 1.80 -11.38
C LYS A 70 -7.40 2.01 -10.29
N PHE A 71 -6.64 3.09 -10.34
CA PHE A 71 -5.66 3.47 -9.35
C PHE A 71 -6.29 3.66 -7.97
N ALA A 72 -7.34 4.47 -7.86
CA ALA A 72 -8.06 4.71 -6.60
C ALA A 72 -8.61 3.41 -5.98
N SER A 73 -8.98 2.43 -6.81
CA SER A 73 -9.42 1.12 -6.34
C SER A 73 -8.31 0.31 -5.68
N LEU A 74 -7.04 0.58 -6.00
CA LEU A 74 -5.87 -0.16 -5.52
C LEU A 74 -5.16 0.48 -4.32
N VAL A 75 -5.16 1.82 -4.23
CA VAL A 75 -4.41 2.57 -3.20
C VAL A 75 -5.25 2.94 -1.98
N ASN A 76 -6.49 2.45 -1.90
CA ASN A 76 -7.35 2.79 -0.78
C ASN A 76 -6.99 2.01 0.50
N ARG A 77 -7.37 2.60 1.64
CA ARG A 77 -7.12 2.03 2.97
C ARG A 77 -7.62 0.59 3.15
N LYS A 78 -8.72 0.20 2.49
CA LYS A 78 -9.28 -1.16 2.59
C LYS A 78 -8.30 -2.21 2.05
N ILE A 79 -7.59 -1.89 0.97
CA ILE A 79 -6.60 -2.79 0.38
C ILE A 79 -5.36 -2.87 1.27
N CYS A 80 -4.82 -1.75 1.75
CA CYS A 80 -3.69 -1.75 2.71
C CYS A 80 -4.03 -2.56 3.97
N LEU A 81 -5.25 -2.42 4.50
CA LEU A 81 -5.74 -3.25 5.60
C LEU A 81 -5.79 -4.75 5.24
N LYS A 82 -6.30 -5.08 4.05
CA LYS A 82 -6.35 -6.47 3.59
C LYS A 82 -4.95 -7.08 3.53
N ILE A 83 -3.99 -6.36 2.95
CA ILE A 83 -2.59 -6.82 2.89
C ILE A 83 -1.97 -6.94 4.28
N SER A 84 -2.25 -5.98 5.18
CA SER A 84 -1.84 -6.08 6.59
C SER A 84 -2.31 -7.36 7.26
N LYS A 85 -3.56 -7.76 7.01
CA LYS A 85 -4.14 -9.01 7.54
C LYS A 85 -3.47 -10.24 6.94
N ILE A 86 -3.19 -10.25 5.64
CA ILE A 86 -2.44 -11.34 4.98
C ILE A 86 -1.05 -11.49 5.59
N LEU A 87 -0.39 -10.36 5.88
CA LEU A 87 0.93 -10.32 6.51
C LEU A 87 0.85 -10.55 8.03
N GLU A 88 -0.33 -10.55 8.63
CA GLU A 88 -0.57 -10.60 10.08
C GLU A 88 0.20 -9.51 10.84
N LEU A 89 0.23 -8.28 10.30
CA LEU A 89 1.02 -7.18 10.87
C LEU A 89 0.63 -6.85 12.31
N GLU A 90 -0.58 -7.15 12.72
CA GLU A 90 -1.06 -7.00 14.10
C GLU A 90 -0.18 -7.73 15.13
N LYS A 91 0.42 -8.87 14.74
CA LYS A 91 1.30 -9.66 15.63
C LYS A 91 2.68 -9.02 15.84
N PHE A 92 3.02 -8.06 15.00
CA PHE A 92 4.35 -7.42 14.97
C PHE A 92 4.32 -5.96 15.41
N LEU A 93 3.13 -5.32 15.44
CA LEU A 93 2.98 -3.92 15.84
C LEU A 93 3.44 -3.67 17.26
N ILE A 94 4.13 -2.55 17.46
CA ILE A 94 4.63 -2.10 18.73
C ILE A 94 3.83 -0.87 19.15
N LEU A 95 2.92 -1.08 20.09
CA LEU A 95 1.91 -0.11 20.52
C LEU A 95 2.19 0.37 21.96
N GLY A 96 1.80 1.61 22.26
CA GLY A 96 1.78 2.12 23.61
C GLY A 96 0.74 1.44 24.52
N ASN A 97 0.89 1.61 25.84
CA ASN A 97 0.08 0.91 26.84
C ASN A 97 -1.44 1.12 26.69
N THR A 98 -1.86 2.31 26.25
CA THR A 98 -3.27 2.63 26.00
C THR A 98 -3.91 1.73 24.95
N TYR A 99 -3.13 1.35 23.91
CA TYR A 99 -3.60 0.48 22.84
C TYR A 99 -3.44 -1.02 23.18
N LYS A 100 -2.46 -1.39 24.00
CA LYS A 100 -2.29 -2.79 24.46
C LYS A 100 -3.49 -3.32 25.26
N LYS A 101 -4.24 -2.42 25.89
CA LYS A 101 -5.46 -2.79 26.64
C LYS A 101 -6.71 -2.92 25.77
N LYS A 102 -6.67 -2.52 24.48
CA LYS A 102 -7.79 -2.67 23.57
C LYS A 102 -7.86 -4.11 23.05
N LEU A 103 -9.06 -4.69 23.04
CA LEU A 103 -9.32 -6.03 22.51
C LEU A 103 -9.02 -6.17 21.01
N LYS A 104 -9.01 -5.05 20.27
CA LYS A 104 -8.79 -5.03 18.83
C LYS A 104 -8.01 -3.79 18.42
N ILE A 105 -7.02 -3.98 17.54
CA ILE A 105 -6.30 -2.89 16.90
C ILE A 105 -7.21 -2.25 15.84
N GLU A 106 -7.24 -0.94 15.78
CA GLU A 106 -8.05 -0.21 14.80
C GLU A 106 -7.54 -0.48 13.38
N ASP A 107 -8.45 -0.71 12.46
CA ASP A 107 -8.16 -1.06 11.06
C ASP A 107 -7.28 0.01 10.36
N LYS A 108 -7.41 1.30 10.75
CA LYS A 108 -6.56 2.37 10.23
C LYS A 108 -5.08 2.21 10.59
N ILE A 109 -4.78 1.72 11.81
CA ILE A 109 -3.39 1.52 12.28
C ILE A 109 -2.73 0.40 11.46
N LEU A 110 -3.48 -0.63 11.13
CA LEU A 110 -3.00 -1.72 10.29
C LEU A 110 -2.73 -1.26 8.85
N GLY A 111 -3.60 -0.41 8.28
CA GLY A 111 -3.37 0.18 6.97
C GLY A 111 -2.09 1.01 6.92
N TYR A 112 -1.91 1.92 7.88
CA TYR A 112 -0.71 2.74 8.01
C TYR A 112 0.57 1.93 8.20
N ALA A 113 0.51 0.85 8.98
CA ALA A 113 1.65 -0.05 9.15
C ALA A 113 2.04 -0.77 7.85
N CYS A 114 1.08 -1.08 6.98
CA CYS A 114 1.36 -1.63 5.66
C CYS A 114 2.14 -0.64 4.79
N GLU A 115 1.68 0.61 4.73
CA GLU A 115 2.36 1.68 4.00
C GLU A 115 3.75 1.94 4.58
N ALA A 116 3.88 1.99 5.91
CA ALA A 116 5.17 2.15 6.57
C ALA A 116 6.15 1.01 6.28
N LEU A 117 5.66 -0.23 6.20
CA LEU A 117 6.48 -1.37 5.79
C LEU A 117 6.97 -1.24 4.35
N ILE A 118 6.12 -0.76 3.43
CA ILE A 118 6.52 -0.46 2.04
C ILE A 118 7.64 0.58 2.03
N GLY A 119 7.49 1.67 2.78
CA GLY A 119 8.51 2.71 2.92
C GLY A 119 9.84 2.18 3.46
N ALA A 120 9.77 1.30 4.48
CA ALA A 120 10.95 0.66 5.05
C ALA A 120 11.66 -0.27 4.05
N VAL A 121 10.91 -1.10 3.30
CA VAL A 121 11.46 -1.96 2.24
C VAL A 121 12.14 -1.13 1.16
N TYR A 122 11.53 -0.03 0.75
CA TYR A 122 12.10 0.88 -0.24
C TYR A 122 13.44 1.45 0.22
N LEU A 123 13.51 2.00 1.43
CA LEU A 123 14.75 2.58 1.97
C LEU A 123 15.86 1.56 2.19
N ASP A 124 15.50 0.34 2.60
CA ASP A 124 16.47 -0.73 2.89
C ASP A 124 17.00 -1.39 1.62
N SER A 125 16.12 -1.68 0.66
CA SER A 125 16.40 -2.61 -0.43
C SER A 125 16.20 -2.01 -1.83
N GLY A 126 15.72 -0.76 -1.92
CA GLY A 126 15.56 -0.02 -3.16
C GLY A 126 14.29 -0.35 -3.95
N PHE A 127 14.12 0.39 -5.06
CA PHE A 127 12.87 0.38 -5.83
C PHE A 127 12.51 -1.00 -6.40
N LYS A 128 13.47 -1.74 -6.94
CA LYS A 128 13.18 -3.03 -7.58
C LYS A 128 12.62 -4.06 -6.61
N VAL A 129 13.14 -4.07 -5.38
CA VAL A 129 12.67 -5.02 -4.34
C VAL A 129 11.27 -4.65 -3.87
N VAL A 130 11.01 -3.36 -3.62
CA VAL A 130 9.69 -2.90 -3.18
C VAL A 130 8.65 -3.04 -4.29
N GLU A 131 9.01 -2.82 -5.56
CA GLU A 131 8.15 -3.08 -6.73
C GLU A 131 7.68 -4.53 -6.74
N ASN A 132 8.62 -5.48 -6.64
CA ASN A 132 8.29 -6.90 -6.60
C ASN A 132 7.40 -7.27 -5.40
N PHE A 133 7.67 -6.68 -4.24
CA PHE A 133 6.84 -6.85 -3.04
C PHE A 133 5.41 -6.38 -3.28
N ILE A 134 5.22 -5.16 -3.75
CA ILE A 134 3.91 -4.58 -4.03
C ILE A 134 3.17 -5.42 -5.08
N LEU A 135 3.79 -5.71 -6.21
CA LEU A 135 3.16 -6.47 -7.28
C LEU A 135 2.77 -7.89 -6.85
N LYS A 136 3.54 -8.52 -5.96
CA LYS A 136 3.20 -9.83 -5.40
C LYS A 136 1.92 -9.76 -4.55
N PHE A 137 1.85 -8.84 -3.59
CA PHE A 137 0.74 -8.79 -2.64
C PHE A 137 -0.50 -8.12 -3.20
N TRP A 138 -0.38 -7.21 -4.18
CA TRP A 138 -1.49 -6.56 -4.87
C TRP A 138 -1.98 -7.30 -6.11
N ASN A 139 -1.36 -8.43 -6.50
CA ASN A 139 -1.66 -9.15 -7.74
C ASN A 139 -3.15 -9.43 -7.93
N ASP A 140 -3.84 -9.92 -6.91
CA ASP A 140 -5.26 -10.25 -7.01
C ASP A 140 -6.15 -9.00 -7.14
N GLU A 141 -5.79 -7.91 -6.50
CA GLU A 141 -6.50 -6.65 -6.62
C GLU A 141 -6.25 -6.00 -7.99
N ILE A 142 -5.03 -6.06 -8.51
CA ILE A 142 -4.69 -5.62 -9.87
C ILE A 142 -5.53 -6.38 -10.90
N LYS A 143 -5.66 -7.69 -10.79
CA LYS A 143 -6.52 -8.49 -11.69
C LYS A 143 -7.99 -8.06 -11.68
N LYS A 144 -8.50 -7.58 -10.55
CA LYS A 144 -9.88 -7.09 -10.47
C LYS A 144 -10.09 -5.78 -11.22
N THR A 145 -9.05 -5.00 -11.48
CA THR A 145 -9.17 -3.73 -12.22
C THR A 145 -9.66 -3.91 -13.66
N VAL A 146 -9.51 -5.10 -14.25
CA VAL A 146 -10.08 -5.44 -15.56
C VAL A 146 -11.61 -5.25 -15.58
N LYS A 147 -12.29 -5.52 -14.46
CA LYS A 147 -13.76 -5.42 -14.34
C LYS A 147 -14.25 -4.00 -14.01
N ILE A 148 -13.34 -3.05 -13.81
CA ILE A 148 -13.72 -1.65 -13.54
C ILE A 148 -14.04 -1.00 -14.88
N GLU A 149 -15.33 -0.98 -15.21
CA GLU A 149 -15.84 -0.29 -16.38
C GLU A 149 -15.88 1.21 -16.14
N ILE A 150 -15.64 1.98 -17.20
CA ILE A 150 -15.91 3.42 -17.20
C ILE A 150 -17.44 3.58 -17.16
N ASP A 151 -17.92 4.36 -16.22
CA ASP A 151 -19.35 4.72 -16.12
C ASP A 151 -19.89 5.14 -17.51
N PRO A 152 -21.01 4.58 -17.98
CA PRO A 152 -21.60 4.91 -19.26
C PRO A 152 -21.82 6.42 -19.46
N LYS A 153 -22.14 7.15 -18.39
CA LYS A 153 -22.28 8.61 -18.40
C LYS A 153 -20.96 9.31 -18.72
N THR A 154 -19.84 8.85 -18.14
CA THR A 154 -18.51 9.38 -18.43
C THR A 154 -18.10 9.08 -19.87
N LYS A 155 -18.35 7.85 -20.37
CA LYS A 155 -18.12 7.51 -21.78
C LYS A 155 -18.93 8.40 -22.73
N LEU A 156 -20.19 8.67 -22.42
CA LEU A 156 -21.05 9.54 -23.22
C LEU A 156 -20.54 10.98 -23.19
N GLN A 157 -20.11 11.50 -22.04
CA GLN A 157 -19.52 12.83 -21.92
C GLN A 157 -18.21 12.95 -22.72
N GLU A 158 -17.30 11.98 -22.61
CA GLU A 158 -16.06 11.95 -23.38
C GLU A 158 -16.34 11.89 -24.90
N TYR A 159 -17.29 11.07 -25.31
CA TYR A 159 -17.74 10.99 -26.71
C TYR A 159 -18.34 12.33 -27.18
N SER A 160 -19.23 12.93 -26.40
CA SER A 160 -19.85 14.23 -26.71
C SER A 160 -18.80 15.33 -26.83
N LEU A 161 -17.84 15.43 -25.91
CA LEU A 161 -16.75 16.39 -25.96
C LEU A 161 -15.82 16.19 -27.15
N LYS A 162 -15.58 14.95 -27.56
CA LYS A 162 -14.72 14.62 -28.70
C LYS A 162 -15.36 14.99 -30.05
N TYR A 163 -16.66 14.81 -30.21
CA TYR A 163 -17.33 14.94 -31.49
C TYR A 163 -18.20 16.21 -31.63
N TYR A 164 -18.61 16.83 -30.51
CA TYR A 164 -19.51 18.00 -30.50
C TYR A 164 -18.92 19.24 -29.83
N LYS A 165 -17.59 19.27 -29.59
CA LYS A 165 -16.94 20.51 -29.17
C LYS A 165 -16.95 21.51 -30.35
N LYS A 166 -17.91 22.44 -30.29
CA LYS A 166 -17.83 23.71 -31.01
C LYS A 166 -17.20 24.76 -30.11
#